data_90ac84615797830043b42adc57d38682
#
_entry.id   90ac84615797830043b42adc57d38682
#
_cell.length_a   1.000
_cell.length_b   1.000
_cell.length_c   1.000
_cell.angle_alpha   90.00
_cell.angle_beta   90.00
_cell.angle_gamma   90.00
#
_symmetry.space_group_name_H-M   'P 1'
#
loop_
_entity.id
_entity.type
_entity.pdbx_description
1 polymer ?
#
loop_
_entity_poly.entity_id
_entity_poly.type
_entity_poly.pdbx_seq_one_letter_code
_entity_poly.pdbx_strand_id
1 'polypeptide(L)'
;SLTLGSGSAAMVLGSLDASPSAHRLVGGVSRAATQHYDICVGDLDRMRTDTKALLEGGLALAAEAWGESADDFGWNDGVSWYVIHQVSKVHTSLMCATLGIDEARAPLTFPTYGNIGPASIPFTLAGMQKDIADGERVPDEGGREGATRECGPSERACDHGAHPVSLCPPARG
;
A
#
# COMPACT_ATOMS: atom_id res chain seq x y z
N SER A 1 9.26 -3.72 21.62
CA SER A 1 9.38 -4.97 20.87
C SER A 1 8.48 -4.90 19.64
N LEU A 2 9.01 -5.28 18.48
CA LEU A 2 8.20 -5.42 17.28
C LEU A 2 7.26 -6.60 17.47
N THR A 3 5.97 -6.39 17.38
CA THR A 3 4.99 -7.48 17.44
C THR A 3 4.92 -8.12 16.06
N LEU A 4 5.82 -9.08 15.81
CA LEU A 4 5.89 -9.79 14.54
C LEU A 4 4.76 -10.81 14.44
N GLY A 5 4.15 -10.87 13.27
CA GLY A 5 3.20 -11.88 12.87
C GLY A 5 3.73 -12.68 11.68
N SER A 6 2.96 -13.66 11.24
CA SER A 6 3.26 -14.44 10.04
C SER A 6 2.09 -14.31 9.07
N GLY A 7 2.40 -14.02 7.81
CA GLY A 7 1.40 -13.90 6.77
C GLY A 7 2.02 -14.06 5.39
N SER A 8 1.21 -14.49 4.45
CA SER A 8 1.57 -14.53 3.03
C SER A 8 0.42 -14.05 2.18
N ALA A 9 0.73 -13.43 1.06
CA ALA A 9 -0.24 -13.01 0.08
C ALA A 9 0.31 -13.27 -1.33
N ALA A 10 -0.60 -13.49 -2.26
CA ALA A 10 -0.26 -13.63 -3.67
C ALA A 10 -1.17 -12.72 -4.51
N MET A 11 -0.60 -12.08 -5.51
CA MET A 11 -1.33 -11.29 -6.48
C MET A 11 -1.09 -11.86 -7.88
N VAL A 12 -2.15 -11.96 -8.66
CA VAL A 12 -2.06 -12.35 -10.07
C VAL A 12 -2.22 -11.08 -10.90
N LEU A 13 -1.20 -10.76 -11.66
CA LEU A 13 -1.17 -9.61 -12.56
C LEU A 13 -1.43 -10.07 -13.99
N GLY A 14 -2.26 -9.34 -14.70
CA GLY A 14 -2.62 -9.67 -16.07
C GLY A 14 -2.93 -8.43 -16.91
N SER A 15 -3.19 -8.61 -18.19
CA SER A 15 -3.68 -7.51 -19.03
C SER A 15 -5.11 -7.14 -18.66
N LEU A 16 -5.47 -5.88 -18.86
CA LEU A 16 -6.82 -5.38 -18.59
C LEU A 16 -7.88 -6.12 -19.43
N ASP A 17 -7.54 -6.50 -20.64
CA ASP A 17 -8.41 -7.25 -21.55
C ASP A 17 -8.76 -8.64 -21.01
N ALA A 18 -7.85 -9.24 -20.23
CA ALA A 18 -8.07 -10.57 -19.64
C ALA A 18 -9.04 -10.54 -18.45
N SER A 19 -9.20 -9.39 -17.81
CA SER A 19 -10.05 -9.26 -16.62
C SER A 19 -10.60 -7.84 -16.47
N PRO A 20 -11.61 -7.45 -17.27
CA PRO A 20 -12.14 -6.09 -17.30
C PRO A 20 -12.75 -5.61 -15.96
N SER A 21 -13.14 -6.54 -15.09
CA SER A 21 -13.72 -6.24 -13.77
C SER A 21 -12.69 -6.25 -12.64
N ALA A 22 -11.40 -6.38 -12.96
CA ALA A 22 -10.36 -6.42 -11.96
C ALA A 22 -9.94 -5.02 -11.49
N HIS A 23 -9.23 -4.97 -10.37
CA HIS A 23 -8.56 -3.75 -9.94
C HIS A 23 -7.50 -3.35 -10.95
N ARG A 24 -7.42 -2.08 -11.24
CA ARG A 24 -6.44 -1.52 -12.16
C ARG A 24 -5.30 -0.89 -11.36
N LEU A 25 -4.08 -1.29 -11.68
CA LEU A 25 -2.88 -0.61 -11.22
C LEU A 25 -2.65 0.63 -12.09
N VAL A 26 -2.64 1.80 -11.47
CA VAL A 26 -2.55 3.08 -12.19
C VAL A 26 -1.10 3.52 -12.32
N GLY A 27 -0.31 3.31 -11.29
CA GLY A 27 1.08 3.72 -11.26
C GLY A 27 1.61 3.78 -9.83
N GLY A 28 2.85 4.21 -9.66
CA GLY A 28 3.47 4.33 -8.35
C GLY A 28 4.86 4.92 -8.41
N VAL A 29 5.41 5.20 -7.24
CA VAL A 29 6.80 5.64 -7.07
C VAL A 29 7.53 4.66 -6.17
N SER A 30 8.84 4.59 -6.32
CA SER A 30 9.68 3.78 -5.45
C SER A 30 10.87 4.61 -4.97
N ARG A 31 11.10 4.60 -3.66
CA ARG A 31 12.23 5.26 -3.02
C ARG A 31 12.96 4.28 -2.11
N ALA A 32 14.25 4.47 -1.96
CA ALA A 32 15.08 3.68 -1.08
C ALA A 32 16.08 4.57 -0.35
N ALA A 33 16.10 4.45 0.97
CA ALA A 33 17.06 5.15 1.85
C ALA A 33 18.18 4.18 2.25
N THR A 34 19.04 3.84 1.29
CA THR A 34 20.10 2.82 1.44
C THR A 34 21.16 3.19 2.48
N GLN A 35 21.27 4.47 2.85
CA GLN A 35 22.14 4.93 3.93
C GLN A 35 21.76 4.35 5.31
N HIS A 36 20.56 3.78 5.44
CA HIS A 36 20.04 3.19 6.67
C HIS A 36 20.16 1.65 6.72
N TYR A 37 21.07 1.08 5.93
CA TYR A 37 21.22 -0.38 5.79
C TYR A 37 21.55 -1.12 7.08
N ASP A 38 22.10 -0.43 8.10
CA ASP A 38 22.59 -0.99 9.36
C ASP A 38 21.63 -0.80 10.54
N ILE A 39 20.51 -0.10 10.39
CA ILE A 39 19.54 0.11 11.48
C ILE A 39 18.73 -1.13 11.83
N CYS A 40 18.67 -2.10 10.92
CA CYS A 40 18.04 -3.40 11.16
C CYS A 40 18.98 -4.49 10.66
N VAL A 41 19.68 -5.13 11.58
CA VAL A 41 20.66 -6.18 11.30
C VAL A 41 20.34 -7.44 12.07
N GLY A 42 20.58 -8.59 11.49
CA GLY A 42 20.32 -9.87 12.12
C GLY A 42 21.17 -11.00 11.59
N ASP A 43 21.26 -12.04 12.39
CA ASP A 43 21.79 -13.36 12.06
C ASP A 43 20.72 -14.43 12.34
N LEU A 44 21.11 -15.70 12.35
CA LEU A 44 20.17 -16.81 12.61
C LEU A 44 19.58 -16.81 14.02
N ASP A 45 20.27 -16.18 14.98
CA ASP A 45 19.92 -16.24 16.40
C ASP A 45 19.32 -14.94 16.93
N ARG A 46 19.68 -13.81 16.34
CA ARG A 46 19.35 -12.48 16.86
C ARG A 46 19.02 -11.48 15.74
N MET A 47 18.08 -10.61 16.06
CA MET A 47 17.80 -9.40 15.29
C MET A 47 17.96 -8.19 16.22
N ARG A 48 18.68 -7.17 15.76
CA ARG A 48 18.79 -5.87 16.42
C ARG A 48 18.24 -4.79 15.50
N THR A 49 17.31 -4.02 16.00
CA THR A 49 16.71 -2.91 15.29
C THR A 49 16.79 -1.66 16.12
N ASP A 50 17.31 -0.59 15.55
CA ASP A 50 17.10 0.75 16.09
C ASP A 50 15.70 1.22 15.65
N THR A 51 14.72 0.97 16.52
CA THR A 51 13.31 1.24 16.23
C THR A 51 13.01 2.72 16.06
N LYS A 52 13.77 3.59 16.71
CA LYS A 52 13.61 5.04 16.58
C LYS A 52 14.13 5.50 15.23
N ALA A 53 15.35 5.15 14.86
CA ALA A 53 15.92 5.48 13.57
C ALA A 53 15.11 4.91 12.40
N LEU A 54 14.60 3.68 12.55
CA LEU A 54 13.72 3.06 11.56
C LEU A 54 12.42 3.85 11.36
N LEU A 55 11.78 4.26 12.45
CA LEU A 55 10.56 5.07 12.40
C LEU A 55 10.81 6.43 11.76
N GLU A 56 11.81 7.17 12.23
CA GLU A 56 12.13 8.50 11.73
C GLU A 56 12.53 8.48 10.26
N GLY A 57 13.39 7.54 9.87
CA GLY A 57 13.81 7.36 8.48
C GLY A 57 12.66 6.93 7.56
N GLY A 58 11.79 6.04 8.04
CA GLY A 58 10.61 5.58 7.28
C GLY A 58 9.59 6.70 7.06
N LEU A 59 9.29 7.49 8.10
CA LEU A 59 8.38 8.64 7.97
C LEU A 59 8.93 9.70 7.02
N ALA A 60 10.23 10.01 7.09
CA ALA A 60 10.86 10.98 6.21
C ALA A 60 10.80 10.51 4.75
N LEU A 61 11.12 9.24 4.48
CA LEU A 61 11.09 8.67 3.14
C LEU A 61 9.66 8.62 2.57
N ALA A 62 8.68 8.27 3.39
CA ALA A 62 7.29 8.27 3.00
C ALA A 62 6.78 9.68 2.66
N ALA A 63 7.13 10.69 3.48
CA ALA A 63 6.78 12.08 3.21
C ALA A 63 7.40 12.60 1.91
N GLU A 64 8.66 12.24 1.63
CA GLU A 64 9.34 12.59 0.38
C GLU A 64 8.63 11.98 -0.83
N ALA A 65 8.37 10.66 -0.79
CA ALA A 65 7.69 9.95 -1.87
C ALA A 65 6.26 10.48 -2.09
N TRP A 66 5.55 10.78 -1.01
CA TRP A 66 4.21 11.36 -1.06
C TRP A 66 4.21 12.75 -1.67
N GLY A 67 5.12 13.64 -1.21
CA GLY A 67 5.22 15.01 -1.71
C GLY A 67 5.57 15.12 -3.18
N GLU A 68 6.30 14.13 -3.72
CA GLU A 68 6.66 14.10 -5.14
C GLU A 68 5.56 13.56 -6.05
N SER A 69 4.65 12.74 -5.53
CA SER A 69 3.76 11.94 -6.37
C SER A 69 2.28 12.07 -6.05
N ALA A 70 1.92 12.63 -4.88
CA ALA A 70 0.53 12.72 -4.48
C ALA A 70 -0.34 13.53 -5.46
N ASP A 71 0.22 14.60 -6.02
CA ASP A 71 -0.48 15.43 -7.01
C ASP A 71 -0.59 14.71 -8.37
N ASP A 72 0.47 14.06 -8.82
CA ASP A 72 0.51 13.33 -10.09
C ASP A 72 -0.50 12.18 -10.12
N PHE A 73 -0.66 11.50 -8.99
CA PHE A 73 -1.61 10.39 -8.84
C PHE A 73 -2.93 10.82 -8.17
N GLY A 74 -3.07 12.06 -7.75
CA GLY A 74 -4.26 12.59 -7.08
C GLY A 74 -4.55 11.91 -5.75
N TRP A 75 -3.52 11.59 -4.96
CA TRP A 75 -3.67 10.92 -3.66
C TRP A 75 -4.23 11.82 -2.57
N ASN A 76 -4.21 13.13 -2.78
CA ASN A 76 -4.75 14.12 -1.85
C ASN A 76 -6.27 14.28 -1.98
N ASP A 77 -6.84 13.93 -3.14
CA ASP A 77 -8.24 14.20 -3.45
C ASP A 77 -8.98 12.94 -3.95
N GLY A 78 -10.20 12.76 -3.47
CA GLY A 78 -11.10 11.73 -3.98
C GLY A 78 -10.69 10.28 -3.67
N VAL A 79 -9.80 10.09 -2.69
CA VAL A 79 -9.37 8.77 -2.22
C VAL A 79 -10.29 8.31 -1.11
N SER A 80 -10.84 7.10 -1.22
CA SER A 80 -11.74 6.52 -0.22
C SER A 80 -10.98 5.83 0.90
N TRP A 81 -9.92 5.10 0.56
CA TRP A 81 -9.16 4.27 1.49
C TRP A 81 -7.66 4.35 1.25
N TYR A 82 -6.88 4.23 2.31
CA TYR A 82 -5.42 4.17 2.28
C TYR A 82 -4.94 2.86 2.88
N VAL A 83 -4.25 2.05 2.10
CA VAL A 83 -3.70 0.77 2.57
C VAL A 83 -2.22 0.95 2.85
N ILE A 84 -1.88 1.05 4.13
CA ILE A 84 -0.51 1.32 4.58
C ILE A 84 0.14 0.11 5.24
N HIS A 85 1.46 0.04 5.21
CA HIS A 85 2.21 -0.96 5.95
C HIS A 85 2.05 -0.76 7.45
N GLN A 86 1.80 -1.85 8.19
CA GLN A 86 1.42 -1.78 9.60
C GLN A 86 2.48 -2.43 10.50
N VAL A 87 3.17 -1.62 11.27
CA VAL A 87 4.16 -2.04 12.26
C VAL A 87 3.60 -2.01 13.67
N SER A 88 2.82 -0.98 14.00
CA SER A 88 2.14 -0.77 15.28
C SER A 88 1.09 0.32 15.13
N LYS A 89 0.19 0.43 16.10
CA LYS A 89 -0.79 1.51 16.13
C LYS A 89 -0.13 2.90 16.11
N VAL A 90 0.92 3.08 16.91
CA VAL A 90 1.66 4.35 16.98
C VAL A 90 2.30 4.69 15.64
N HIS A 91 2.91 3.71 14.97
CA HIS A 91 3.48 3.90 13.63
C HIS A 91 2.40 4.33 12.63
N THR A 92 1.26 3.64 12.61
CA THR A 92 0.14 3.97 11.72
C THR A 92 -0.37 5.39 11.95
N SER A 93 -0.62 5.77 13.21
CA SER A 93 -1.10 7.12 13.53
C SER A 93 -0.08 8.20 13.14
N LEU A 94 1.21 7.98 13.37
CA LEU A 94 2.26 8.90 12.96
C LEU A 94 2.37 9.02 11.45
N MET A 95 2.26 7.90 10.73
CA MET A 95 2.25 7.88 9.27
C MET A 95 1.07 8.67 8.71
N CYS A 96 -0.15 8.40 9.18
CA CYS A 96 -1.34 9.13 8.78
C CYS A 96 -1.19 10.64 9.06
N ALA A 97 -0.68 11.01 10.23
CA ALA A 97 -0.45 12.41 10.58
C ALA A 97 0.61 13.07 9.68
N THR A 98 1.69 12.34 9.34
CA THR A 98 2.77 12.84 8.49
C THR A 98 2.29 13.08 7.06
N LEU A 99 1.46 12.20 6.53
CA LEU A 99 0.95 12.26 5.16
C LEU A 99 -0.36 13.05 5.02
N GLY A 100 -0.94 13.55 6.12
CA GLY A 100 -2.23 14.25 6.10
C GLY A 100 -3.43 13.34 5.82
N ILE A 101 -3.29 12.03 6.09
CA ILE A 101 -4.32 11.01 5.86
C ILE A 101 -5.27 10.96 7.06
N ASP A 102 -6.58 10.88 6.81
CA ASP A 102 -7.57 10.56 7.84
C ASP A 102 -7.39 9.09 8.29
N GLU A 103 -7.00 8.88 9.55
CA GLU A 103 -6.76 7.54 10.11
C GLU A 103 -8.01 6.63 10.01
N ALA A 104 -9.22 7.20 9.98
CA ALA A 104 -10.45 6.44 9.80
C ALA A 104 -10.55 5.77 8.42
N ARG A 105 -9.79 6.26 7.44
CA ARG A 105 -9.70 5.70 6.08
C ARG A 105 -8.52 4.74 5.91
N ALA A 106 -7.78 4.44 6.97
CA ALA A 106 -6.66 3.50 6.96
C ALA A 106 -7.04 2.22 7.73
N PRO A 107 -7.57 1.18 7.06
CA PRO A 107 -8.05 -0.04 7.72
C PRO A 107 -6.90 -0.78 8.40
N LEU A 108 -7.15 -1.27 9.62
CA LEU A 108 -6.16 -1.91 10.46
C LEU A 108 -6.31 -3.43 10.48
N THR A 109 -5.28 -4.14 10.08
CA THR A 109 -5.14 -5.59 10.24
C THR A 109 -4.15 -5.96 11.35
N PHE A 110 -3.26 -5.04 11.71
CA PHE A 110 -2.26 -5.21 12.76
C PHE A 110 -2.82 -5.69 14.11
N PRO A 111 -3.98 -5.23 14.63
CA PRO A 111 -4.48 -5.69 15.92
C PRO A 111 -4.72 -7.22 15.98
N THR A 112 -5.02 -7.82 14.84
CA THR A 112 -5.31 -9.26 14.75
C THR A 112 -4.10 -10.07 14.31
N TYR A 113 -3.31 -9.57 13.37
CA TYR A 113 -2.27 -10.36 12.70
C TYR A 113 -0.85 -9.93 13.04
N GLY A 114 -0.68 -8.80 13.73
CA GLY A 114 0.65 -8.23 14.00
C GLY A 114 1.29 -7.64 12.75
N ASN A 115 2.60 -7.38 12.85
CA ASN A 115 3.40 -6.96 11.71
C ASN A 115 3.76 -8.19 10.86
N ILE A 116 3.05 -8.40 9.76
CA ILE A 116 3.26 -9.49 8.81
C ILE A 116 4.18 -9.08 7.63
N GLY A 117 4.97 -8.00 7.82
CA GLY A 117 5.94 -7.54 6.84
C GLY A 117 5.28 -7.10 5.53
N PRO A 118 5.91 -7.37 4.38
CA PRO A 118 5.39 -6.92 3.08
C PRO A 118 4.05 -7.54 2.69
N ALA A 119 3.60 -8.59 3.38
CA ALA A 119 2.28 -9.18 3.16
C ALA A 119 1.14 -8.31 3.71
N SER A 120 1.41 -7.31 4.57
CA SER A 120 0.37 -6.50 5.22
C SER A 120 -0.49 -5.72 4.23
N ILE A 121 0.11 -5.13 3.21
CA ILE A 121 -0.62 -4.36 2.18
C ILE A 121 -1.57 -5.25 1.37
N PRO A 122 -1.09 -6.28 0.63
CA PRO A 122 -1.99 -7.12 -0.14
C PRO A 122 -2.98 -7.89 0.72
N PHE A 123 -2.62 -8.22 1.97
CA PHE A 123 -3.51 -8.89 2.91
C PHE A 123 -4.66 -7.96 3.35
N THR A 124 -4.35 -6.70 3.69
CA THR A 124 -5.36 -5.69 4.05
C THR A 124 -6.26 -5.41 2.85
N LEU A 125 -5.68 -5.20 1.66
CA LEU A 125 -6.44 -4.98 0.44
C LEU A 125 -7.40 -6.14 0.14
N ALA A 126 -6.96 -7.39 0.27
CA ALA A 126 -7.82 -8.55 0.08
C ALA A 126 -8.97 -8.60 1.10
N GLY A 127 -8.70 -8.22 2.36
CA GLY A 127 -9.72 -8.18 3.41
C GLY A 127 -10.81 -7.14 3.16
N MET A 128 -10.46 -6.01 2.55
CA MET A 128 -11.38 -4.90 2.32
C MET A 128 -12.01 -4.87 0.93
N GLN A 129 -11.75 -5.85 0.06
CA GLN A 129 -12.29 -5.89 -1.31
C GLN A 129 -13.80 -5.69 -1.41
N LYS A 130 -14.56 -6.10 -0.40
CA LYS A 130 -16.02 -5.96 -0.37
C LYS A 130 -16.47 -4.53 -0.03
N ASP A 131 -15.59 -3.78 0.61
CA ASP A 131 -15.85 -2.42 1.08
C ASP A 131 -15.41 -1.37 0.03
N ILE A 132 -14.66 -1.81 -0.98
CA ILE A 132 -14.23 -0.96 -2.09
C ILE A 132 -15.32 -0.96 -3.16
N ALA A 133 -15.97 0.18 -3.35
CA ALA A 133 -16.97 0.35 -4.41
C ALA A 133 -16.30 0.51 -5.79
N ASP A 134 -17.11 0.33 -6.84
CA ASP A 134 -16.64 0.52 -8.21
C ASP A 134 -16.26 1.99 -8.45
N GLY A 135 -15.08 2.21 -9.02
CA GLY A 135 -14.53 3.55 -9.26
C GLY A 135 -13.79 4.16 -8.08
N GLU A 136 -13.78 3.54 -6.89
CA GLU A 136 -13.00 4.02 -5.77
C GLU A 136 -11.49 3.84 -5.98
N ARG A 137 -10.74 4.78 -5.42
CA ARG A 137 -9.28 4.82 -5.50
C ARG A 137 -8.67 4.45 -4.16
N VAL A 138 -7.71 3.55 -4.20
CA VAL A 138 -7.01 3.06 -3.01
C VAL A 138 -5.50 3.16 -3.24
N PRO A 139 -4.84 4.24 -2.84
CA PRO A 139 -3.38 4.27 -2.79
C PRO A 139 -2.85 3.39 -1.67
N ASP A 140 -1.71 2.78 -1.91
CA ASP A 140 -0.95 2.11 -0.89
C ASP A 140 0.35 2.87 -0.58
N GLU A 141 0.77 2.84 0.66
CA GLU A 141 1.95 3.53 1.16
C GLU A 141 3.25 2.74 0.91
N GLY A 142 3.17 1.56 0.32
CA GLY A 142 4.35 0.72 0.09
C GLY A 142 5.32 1.26 -0.97
N GLY A 143 5.10 2.48 -1.47
CA GLY A 143 5.90 3.08 -2.54
C GLY A 143 5.77 2.30 -3.86
N ARG A 144 4.76 1.44 -3.95
CA ARG A 144 4.44 0.63 -5.11
C ARG A 144 2.94 0.57 -5.25
N GLU A 145 2.38 1.47 -6.07
CA GLU A 145 1.15 1.19 -6.79
C GLU A 145 -0.18 1.38 -6.04
N GLY A 146 -0.92 2.40 -6.43
CA GLY A 146 -2.34 2.53 -6.08
C GLY A 146 -3.22 1.64 -6.96
N ALA A 147 -4.17 0.92 -6.38
CA ALA A 147 -5.16 0.14 -7.09
C ALA A 147 -6.46 0.92 -7.25
N THR A 148 -7.04 0.96 -8.45
CA THR A 148 -8.39 1.46 -8.67
C THR A 148 -9.27 0.35 -9.22
N ARG A 149 -10.53 0.35 -8.83
CA ARG A 149 -11.56 -0.51 -9.41
C ARG A 149 -12.39 0.31 -10.39
N GLU A 150 -12.29 0.02 -11.66
CA GLU A 150 -13.17 0.59 -12.69
C GLU A 150 -14.12 -0.49 -13.20
N CYS A 151 -15.43 -0.21 -13.15
CA CYS A 151 -16.46 -0.96 -13.84
C CYS A 151 -17.03 -0.10 -14.94
N GLY A 152 -16.93 -0.55 -16.18
CA GLY A 152 -17.68 -0.03 -17.32
C GLY A 152 -16.85 0.40 -18.53
N PRO A 153 -17.43 0.31 -19.72
CA PRO A 153 -16.77 0.73 -20.94
C PRO A 153 -16.86 2.25 -21.06
N SER A 154 -15.84 2.97 -20.67
CA SER A 154 -15.69 4.34 -21.11
C SER A 154 -14.36 4.52 -21.81
N GLU A 155 -14.47 4.70 -23.08
CA GLU A 155 -13.43 5.17 -23.98
C GLU A 155 -12.85 6.47 -23.45
N ARG A 156 -11.68 6.38 -22.83
CA ARG A 156 -10.62 7.40 -22.93
C ARG A 156 -9.31 6.80 -22.41
N ALA A 157 -8.53 6.29 -23.36
CA ALA A 157 -7.13 6.02 -23.16
C ALA A 157 -6.44 7.31 -22.70
N CYS A 158 -5.89 7.33 -21.49
CA CYS A 158 -4.85 8.29 -21.17
C CYS A 158 -3.58 7.81 -21.87
N ASP A 159 -3.17 8.57 -22.85
CA ASP A 159 -2.02 8.35 -23.71
C ASP A 159 -0.71 8.74 -22.98
N HIS A 160 -0.37 7.98 -21.97
CA HIS A 160 0.96 8.02 -21.34
C HIS A 160 1.32 6.59 -20.96
N GLY A 161 2.07 5.95 -21.77
CA GLY A 161 2.89 4.72 -21.73
C GLY A 161 2.98 3.85 -20.48
N ALA A 162 2.02 3.84 -19.59
CA ALA A 162 1.95 2.96 -18.43
C ALA A 162 1.04 1.77 -18.74
N HIS A 163 1.61 0.57 -18.72
CA HIS A 163 0.82 -0.64 -18.89
C HIS A 163 -0.04 -0.90 -17.65
N PRO A 164 -1.35 -1.02 -17.77
CA PRO A 164 -2.24 -1.31 -16.64
C PRO A 164 -2.04 -2.74 -16.13
N VAL A 165 -2.10 -2.89 -14.83
CA VAL A 165 -2.06 -4.18 -14.13
C VAL A 165 -3.36 -4.36 -13.35
N SER A 166 -3.92 -5.54 -13.37
CA SER A 166 -5.24 -5.83 -12.81
C SER A 166 -5.18 -6.82 -11.65
N LEU A 167 -5.91 -6.54 -10.57
CA LEU A 167 -6.16 -7.49 -9.49
C LEU A 167 -7.57 -8.10 -9.68
N CYS A 168 -7.67 -9.42 -9.83
CA CYS A 168 -8.92 -10.11 -10.07
C CYS A 168 -9.63 -10.45 -8.75
N PRO A 169 -10.93 -10.13 -8.57
CA PRO A 169 -11.71 -10.68 -7.45
C PRO A 169 -11.94 -12.18 -7.66
N PRO A 170 -12.13 -12.97 -6.59
CA PRO A 170 -12.47 -14.38 -6.72
C PRO A 170 -13.80 -14.54 -7.44
N ALA A 171 -13.85 -15.48 -8.37
CA ALA A 171 -15.09 -15.86 -9.06
C ALA A 171 -16.18 -16.21 -8.05
N ARG A 172 -17.36 -15.62 -8.20
CA ARG A 172 -18.54 -16.04 -7.43
C ARG A 172 -18.99 -17.38 -7.96
N GLY A 173 -18.90 -18.41 -7.10
CA GLY A 173 -19.62 -19.67 -7.30
C GLY A 173 -21.10 -19.52 -6.98
#